data_fa64e06653f762d0fb2a45e2596ff1c9
#
_entry.id   fa64e06653f762d0fb2a45e2596ff1c9
#
_cell.length_a   1.000
_cell.length_b   1.000
_cell.length_c   1.000
_cell.angle_alpha   90.00
_cell.angle_beta   90.00
_cell.angle_gamma   90.00
#
_symmetry.space_group_name_H-M   'P 1'
#
loop_
_entity.id
_entity.type
_entity.pdbx_description
1 polymer ?
#
loop_
_entity_poly.entity_id
_entity_poly.type
_entity_poly.pdbx_seq_one_letter_code
_entity_poly.pdbx_strand_id
1 'polypeptide(L)'
;MKQTQKANTTIALNRKAQHEYFIEDRFEAGVVLEGWEVKSLRAGRVQLDQAYVLLKGHEAWLFGALITPLQTASTHISPDQQRTRKLLLHQSELNKLIGNVERRGYTVVPLSLYWKNNRVKLEIGLAKGKKQHDKRAAEKERDWQREKQRMFKRS
;
A
#
# COMPACT_ATOMS: atom_id res chain seq x y z
N MET A 1 -4.15 -20.19 -14.81
CA MET A 1 -2.77 -20.24 -15.30
C MET A 1 -1.97 -18.99 -14.97
N LYS A 2 -2.46 -17.81 -15.31
CA LYS A 2 -1.76 -16.56 -14.99
C LYS A 2 -1.72 -16.24 -13.49
N GLN A 3 -2.65 -16.80 -12.71
CA GLN A 3 -2.73 -16.55 -11.25
C GLN A 3 -1.70 -17.35 -10.46
N THR A 4 -1.33 -18.56 -10.91
CA THR A 4 -0.32 -19.37 -10.26
C THR A 4 1.09 -18.79 -10.42
N GLN A 5 1.36 -18.08 -11.51
CA GLN A 5 2.64 -17.39 -11.72
C GLN A 5 2.81 -16.18 -10.81
N LYS A 6 1.71 -15.51 -10.46
CA LYS A 6 1.77 -14.39 -9.49
C LYS A 6 2.14 -14.84 -8.09
N ALA A 7 1.66 -16.00 -7.65
CA ALA A 7 1.98 -16.52 -6.32
C ALA A 7 3.46 -16.85 -6.18
N ASN A 8 4.11 -17.35 -7.26
CA ASN A 8 5.52 -17.72 -7.25
C ASN A 8 6.45 -16.53 -7.40
N THR A 9 5.95 -15.35 -7.71
CA THR A 9 6.74 -14.14 -7.92
C THR A 9 6.68 -13.15 -6.76
N THR A 10 5.88 -13.44 -5.75
CA THR A 10 5.76 -12.57 -4.58
C THR A 10 7.05 -12.53 -3.78
N ILE A 11 7.55 -11.31 -3.52
CA ILE A 11 8.74 -11.09 -2.72
C ILE A 11 8.35 -10.89 -1.25
N ALA A 12 7.35 -10.05 -1.00
CA ALA A 12 6.89 -9.74 0.35
C ALA A 12 5.41 -9.34 0.34
N LEU A 13 4.72 -9.68 1.42
CA LEU A 13 3.34 -9.28 1.65
C LEU A 13 3.27 -8.37 2.87
N ASN A 14 2.43 -7.35 2.80
CA ASN A 14 2.14 -6.50 3.95
C ASN A 14 0.82 -6.96 4.60
N ARG A 15 0.90 -8.00 5.42
CA ARG A 15 -0.27 -8.56 6.08
C ARG A 15 -0.91 -7.59 7.06
N LYS A 16 -0.10 -6.77 7.70
CA LYS A 16 -0.58 -5.76 8.65
C LYS A 16 -1.52 -4.76 7.96
N ALA A 17 -1.15 -4.27 6.79
CA ALA A 17 -2.00 -3.35 6.02
C ALA A 17 -3.32 -4.01 5.61
N GLN A 18 -3.27 -5.25 5.15
CA GLN A 18 -4.48 -5.98 4.78
C GLN A 18 -5.39 -6.24 5.97
N HIS A 19 -4.82 -6.37 7.16
CA HIS A 19 -5.59 -6.59 8.38
C HIS A 19 -6.19 -5.31 8.95
N GLU A 20 -5.46 -4.19 8.90
CA GLU A 20 -5.86 -2.91 9.50
C GLU A 20 -6.68 -2.02 8.59
N TYR A 21 -6.63 -2.23 7.28
CA TYR A 21 -7.26 -1.37 6.30
C TYR A 21 -8.28 -2.11 5.45
N PHE A 22 -9.34 -1.39 5.11
CA PHE A 22 -10.29 -1.81 4.10
C PHE A 22 -9.79 -1.31 2.75
N ILE A 23 -9.42 -2.24 1.85
CA ILE A 23 -8.85 -1.91 0.54
C ILE A 23 -9.99 -1.79 -0.48
N GLU A 24 -10.17 -0.59 -1.01
CA GLU A 24 -11.24 -0.34 -1.97
C GLU A 24 -10.79 -0.50 -3.41
N ASP A 25 -9.55 -0.09 -3.73
CA ASP A 25 -9.01 -0.18 -5.07
C ASP A 25 -7.53 -0.51 -5.01
N ARG A 26 -7.00 -1.14 -6.06
CA ARG A 26 -5.61 -1.58 -6.12
C ARG A 26 -4.93 -1.07 -7.39
N PHE A 27 -3.66 -0.72 -7.27
CA PHE A 27 -2.84 -0.21 -8.37
C PHE A 27 -1.49 -0.90 -8.36
N GLU A 28 -0.90 -1.02 -9.54
CA GLU A 28 0.46 -1.56 -9.69
C GLU A 28 1.41 -0.41 -9.97
N ALA A 29 2.41 -0.24 -9.11
CA ALA A 29 3.43 0.79 -9.26
C ALA A 29 4.79 0.16 -9.58
N GLY A 30 5.58 0.84 -10.40
CA GLY A 30 7.00 0.54 -10.51
C GLY A 30 7.74 1.11 -9.31
N VAL A 31 8.89 0.55 -8.98
CA VAL A 31 9.73 1.03 -7.87
C VAL A 31 11.12 1.35 -8.40
N VAL A 32 11.60 2.57 -8.13
CA VAL A 32 12.96 2.97 -8.51
C VAL A 32 13.92 2.43 -7.44
N LEU A 33 14.75 1.47 -7.83
CA LEU A 33 15.64 0.75 -6.93
C LEU A 33 17.10 0.91 -7.32
N GLU A 34 17.98 0.80 -6.33
CA GLU A 34 19.42 0.69 -6.53
C GLU A 34 19.81 -0.78 -6.77
N GLY A 35 20.98 -1.01 -7.37
CA GLY A 35 21.42 -2.36 -7.71
C GLY A 35 21.49 -3.31 -6.51
N TRP A 36 21.99 -2.83 -5.37
CA TRP A 36 22.09 -3.65 -4.16
C TRP A 36 20.69 -4.02 -3.62
N GLU A 37 19.71 -3.13 -3.81
CA GLU A 37 18.33 -3.38 -3.38
C GLU A 37 17.71 -4.52 -4.20
N VAL A 38 17.92 -4.51 -5.49
CA VAL A 38 17.44 -5.58 -6.38
C VAL A 38 18.00 -6.93 -5.95
N LYS A 39 19.30 -6.98 -5.64
CA LYS A 39 19.95 -8.22 -5.16
C LYS A 39 19.36 -8.70 -3.84
N SER A 40 19.11 -7.78 -2.91
CA SER A 40 18.52 -8.11 -1.62
C SER A 40 17.09 -8.62 -1.78
N LEU A 41 16.33 -8.04 -2.69
CA LEU A 41 14.95 -8.48 -2.97
C LEU A 41 14.92 -9.88 -3.57
N ARG A 42 15.90 -10.24 -4.40
CA ARG A 42 16.01 -11.61 -4.91
C ARG A 42 16.23 -12.62 -3.79
N ALA A 43 16.91 -12.20 -2.73
CA ALA A 43 17.13 -13.03 -1.54
C ALA A 43 15.96 -12.92 -0.54
N GLY A 44 14.92 -12.16 -0.86
CA GLY A 44 13.76 -12.00 0.01
C GLY A 44 14.01 -11.16 1.26
N ARG A 45 15.03 -10.33 1.26
CA ARG A 45 15.42 -9.53 2.43
C ARG A 45 14.73 -8.17 2.47
N VAL A 46 13.44 -8.19 2.72
CA VAL A 46 12.62 -6.97 2.77
C VAL A 46 11.51 -7.11 3.80
N GLN A 47 11.18 -6.00 4.44
CA GLN A 47 10.04 -5.90 5.36
C GLN A 47 9.19 -4.70 4.96
N LEU A 48 7.89 -4.92 4.81
CA LEU A 48 6.92 -3.90 4.41
C LEU A 48 6.00 -3.44 5.53
N ASP A 49 6.00 -4.11 6.67
CA ASP A 49 5.04 -3.87 7.75
C ASP A 49 5.06 -2.44 8.30
N GLN A 50 6.21 -1.77 8.25
CA GLN A 50 6.35 -0.37 8.67
C GLN A 50 6.29 0.61 7.49
N ALA A 51 6.07 0.11 6.28
CA ALA A 51 6.07 0.94 5.08
C ALA A 51 4.75 1.67 4.88
N TYR A 52 4.83 2.84 4.27
CA TYR A 52 3.66 3.59 3.85
C TYR A 52 3.95 4.36 2.56
N VAL A 53 2.88 4.75 1.87
CA VAL A 53 2.98 5.51 0.62
C VAL A 53 2.60 6.96 0.90
N LEU A 54 3.43 7.88 0.43
CA LEU A 54 3.18 9.32 0.53
C LEU A 54 3.03 9.90 -0.87
N LEU A 55 1.98 10.70 -1.06
CA LEU A 55 1.74 11.46 -2.28
C LEU A 55 2.21 12.89 -2.03
N LYS A 56 3.28 13.30 -2.68
CA LYS A 56 3.89 14.62 -2.49
C LYS A 56 4.42 15.16 -3.81
N GLY A 57 4.16 16.43 -4.09
CA GLY A 57 4.64 17.06 -5.32
C GLY A 57 4.10 16.39 -6.58
N HIS A 58 2.88 15.90 -6.53
CA HIS A 58 2.25 15.17 -7.62
C HIS A 58 3.01 13.90 -8.03
N GLU A 59 3.66 13.27 -7.05
CA GLU A 59 4.39 12.03 -7.20
C GLU A 59 4.10 11.10 -6.01
N ALA A 60 4.37 9.82 -6.19
CA ALA A 60 4.18 8.82 -5.15
C ALA A 60 5.54 8.31 -4.66
N TRP A 61 5.65 8.13 -3.35
CA TRP A 61 6.89 7.73 -2.67
C TRP A 61 6.63 6.62 -1.67
N LEU A 62 7.55 5.67 -1.59
CA LEU A 62 7.52 4.59 -0.61
C LEU A 62 8.48 4.92 0.53
N PHE A 63 7.94 5.04 1.74
CA PHE A 63 8.68 5.30 2.98
C PHE A 63 8.66 4.07 3.87
N GLY A 64 9.73 3.90 4.64
CA GLY A 64 9.76 2.93 5.72
C GLY A 64 9.90 1.48 5.34
N ALA A 65 10.00 1.17 4.04
CA ALA A 65 10.29 -0.18 3.60
C ALA A 65 11.76 -0.50 3.92
N LEU A 66 11.99 -1.56 4.66
CA LEU A 66 13.32 -1.97 5.07
C LEU A 66 13.86 -3.01 4.11
N ILE A 67 14.94 -2.69 3.40
CA ILE A 67 15.67 -3.63 2.53
C ILE A 67 17.06 -3.83 3.13
N THR A 68 17.32 -5.06 3.58
CA THR A 68 18.57 -5.39 4.25
C THR A 68 19.63 -5.79 3.22
N PRO A 69 20.81 -5.14 3.21
CA PRO A 69 21.85 -5.51 2.24
C PRO A 69 22.41 -6.90 2.52
N LEU A 70 22.87 -7.55 1.46
CA LEU A 70 23.56 -8.84 1.58
C LEU A 70 24.95 -8.63 2.19
N GLN A 71 25.45 -9.64 2.88
CA GLN A 71 26.77 -9.58 3.50
C GLN A 71 27.91 -9.41 2.51
N THR A 72 27.67 -9.77 1.27
CA THR A 72 28.64 -9.62 0.17
C THR A 72 28.67 -8.20 -0.41
N ALA A 73 27.81 -7.31 0.06
CA ALA A 73 27.85 -5.91 -0.34
C ALA A 73 29.18 -5.27 0.14
N SER A 74 29.68 -4.29 -0.64
CA SER A 74 30.95 -3.62 -0.35
C SER A 74 30.99 -3.12 1.10
N THR A 75 32.04 -3.47 1.84
CA THR A 75 32.25 -3.05 3.22
C THR A 75 32.50 -1.56 3.37
N HIS A 76 32.78 -0.86 2.27
CA HIS A 76 33.05 0.58 2.28
C HIS A 76 31.81 1.46 2.20
N ILE A 77 30.65 0.89 1.87
CA ILE A 77 29.41 1.64 1.72
C ILE A 77 28.38 1.06 2.70
N SER A 78 27.87 1.93 3.57
CA SER A 78 26.76 1.60 4.45
C SER A 78 25.47 2.10 3.78
N PRO A 79 24.75 1.25 3.03
CA PRO A 79 23.58 1.72 2.31
C PRO A 79 22.45 2.04 3.26
N ASP A 80 21.64 3.05 2.89
CA ASP A 80 20.44 3.40 3.63
C ASP A 80 19.36 2.35 3.40
N GLN A 81 19.12 1.52 4.39
CA GLN A 81 18.17 0.40 4.32
C GLN A 81 16.71 0.84 4.24
N GLN A 82 16.41 2.04 4.73
CA GLN A 82 15.05 2.62 4.72
C GLN A 82 14.95 3.81 3.79
N ARG A 83 15.76 3.83 2.76
CA ARG A 83 15.76 4.91 1.78
C ARG A 83 14.35 5.13 1.22
N THR A 84 13.97 6.39 1.05
CA THR A 84 12.73 6.74 0.35
C THR A 84 12.85 6.37 -1.11
N ARG A 85 11.89 5.60 -1.63
CA ARG A 85 11.92 5.10 -3.00
C ARG A 85 10.78 5.67 -3.81
N LYS A 86 11.10 6.16 -5.00
CA LYS A 86 10.09 6.72 -5.89
C LYS A 86 9.26 5.60 -6.51
N LEU A 87 7.96 5.81 -6.54
CA LEU A 87 7.01 4.91 -7.21
C LEU A 87 6.64 5.48 -8.57
N LEU A 88 6.50 4.60 -9.55
CA LEU A 88 6.16 4.97 -10.92
C LEU A 88 4.73 4.52 -11.20
N LEU A 89 3.86 5.49 -11.46
CA LEU A 89 2.46 5.29 -11.78
C LEU A 89 2.10 6.08 -13.03
N HIS A 90 1.08 5.63 -13.73
CA HIS A 90 0.51 6.43 -14.80
C HIS A 90 -0.12 7.70 -14.24
N GLN A 91 -0.10 8.76 -15.01
CA GLN A 91 -0.61 10.06 -14.56
C GLN A 91 -2.09 9.98 -14.15
N SER A 92 -2.89 9.22 -14.87
CA SER A 92 -4.30 9.02 -14.58
C SER A 92 -4.51 8.32 -13.22
N GLU A 93 -3.68 7.31 -12.92
CA GLU A 93 -3.73 6.60 -11.64
C GLU A 93 -3.31 7.52 -10.49
N LEU A 94 -2.25 8.27 -10.69
CA LEU A 94 -1.74 9.21 -9.70
C LEU A 94 -2.77 10.29 -9.38
N ASN A 95 -3.43 10.84 -10.41
CA ASN A 95 -4.50 11.83 -10.23
C ASN A 95 -5.66 11.27 -9.43
N LYS A 96 -6.06 10.04 -9.71
CA LYS A 96 -7.13 9.36 -8.99
C LYS A 96 -6.80 9.16 -7.52
N LEU A 97 -5.57 8.72 -7.23
CA LEU A 97 -5.10 8.53 -5.86
C LEU A 97 -5.09 9.86 -5.09
N ILE A 98 -4.50 10.90 -5.67
CA ILE A 98 -4.41 12.23 -5.04
C ILE A 98 -5.81 12.76 -4.73
N GLY A 99 -6.72 12.69 -5.69
CA GLY A 99 -8.08 13.17 -5.52
C GLY A 99 -8.83 12.47 -4.38
N ASN A 100 -8.71 11.16 -4.29
CA ASN A 100 -9.38 10.39 -3.24
C ASN A 100 -8.77 10.64 -1.85
N VAL A 101 -7.44 10.76 -1.76
CA VAL A 101 -6.77 11.06 -0.49
C VAL A 101 -7.17 12.45 0.02
N GLU A 102 -7.19 13.46 -0.86
CA GLU A 102 -7.52 14.83 -0.47
C GLU A 102 -9.01 15.05 -0.17
N ARG A 103 -9.89 14.47 -0.97
CA ARG A 103 -11.32 14.77 -0.91
C ARG A 103 -12.11 13.82 -0.03
N ARG A 104 -11.70 12.56 0.07
CA ARG A 104 -12.50 11.51 0.72
C ARG A 104 -11.85 10.90 1.95
N GLY A 105 -10.69 11.39 2.35
CA GLY A 105 -10.01 10.87 3.54
C GLY A 105 -9.47 9.47 3.39
N TYR A 106 -9.20 9.03 2.16
CA TYR A 106 -8.49 7.77 1.92
C TYR A 106 -7.02 7.91 2.20
N THR A 107 -6.36 6.79 2.40
CA THR A 107 -4.90 6.69 2.45
C THR A 107 -4.44 5.68 1.41
N VAL A 108 -3.15 5.67 1.12
CA VAL A 108 -2.56 4.70 0.19
C VAL A 108 -1.57 3.84 0.97
N VAL A 109 -1.75 2.52 0.89
CA VAL A 109 -0.93 1.57 1.64
C VAL A 109 -0.22 0.61 0.69
N PRO A 110 1.04 0.24 0.98
CA PRO A 110 1.72 -0.81 0.21
C PRO A 110 1.19 -2.18 0.64
N LEU A 111 0.85 -3.01 -0.34
CA LEU A 111 0.25 -4.31 -0.08
C LEU A 111 1.20 -5.47 -0.33
N SER A 112 1.94 -5.45 -1.45
CA SER A 112 2.87 -6.52 -1.77
C SER A 112 3.93 -6.07 -2.76
N LEU A 113 5.12 -6.66 -2.64
CA LEU A 113 6.18 -6.56 -3.64
C LEU A 113 6.25 -7.87 -4.41
N TYR A 114 6.43 -7.80 -5.72
CA TYR A 114 6.50 -8.98 -6.56
C TYR A 114 7.31 -8.72 -7.84
N TRP A 115 7.74 -9.81 -8.47
CA TRP A 115 8.43 -9.75 -9.76
C TRP A 115 7.41 -9.84 -10.90
N LYS A 116 7.58 -8.98 -11.87
CA LYS A 116 6.80 -9.02 -13.11
C LYS A 116 7.68 -8.62 -14.27
N ASN A 117 7.88 -9.52 -15.22
CA ASN A 117 8.76 -9.31 -16.37
C ASN A 117 10.16 -8.84 -15.95
N ASN A 118 10.75 -9.51 -14.96
CA ASN A 118 12.08 -9.22 -14.41
C ASN A 118 12.20 -7.84 -13.74
N ARG A 119 11.09 -7.21 -13.44
CA ARG A 119 11.06 -5.92 -12.71
C ARG A 119 10.30 -6.08 -11.41
N VAL A 120 10.71 -5.32 -10.42
CA VAL A 120 10.00 -5.27 -9.14
C VAL A 120 8.82 -4.34 -9.27
N LYS A 121 7.65 -4.83 -8.88
CA LYS A 121 6.41 -4.05 -8.82
C LYS A 121 5.90 -4.03 -7.39
N LEU A 122 5.24 -2.94 -7.03
CA LEU A 122 4.58 -2.79 -5.75
C LEU A 122 3.08 -2.66 -5.99
N GLU A 123 2.30 -3.54 -5.39
CA GLU A 123 0.86 -3.36 -5.35
C GLU A 123 0.54 -2.41 -4.21
N ILE A 124 -0.16 -1.32 -4.54
CA ILE A 124 -0.62 -0.34 -3.57
C ILE A 124 -2.14 -0.33 -3.54
N GLY A 125 -2.70 0.00 -2.39
CA GLY A 125 -4.15 0.02 -2.19
C GLY A 125 -4.65 1.38 -1.75
N LEU A 126 -5.74 1.82 -2.35
CA LEU A 126 -6.51 2.95 -1.86
C LEU A 126 -7.40 2.43 -0.74
N ALA A 127 -7.23 2.95 0.47
CA ALA A 127 -7.73 2.29 1.65
C ALA A 127 -8.29 3.25 2.69
N LYS A 128 -9.15 2.72 3.55
CA LYS A 128 -9.62 3.36 4.76
C LYS A 128 -9.30 2.48 5.96
N GLY A 129 -9.00 3.09 7.10
CA GLY A 129 -8.82 2.34 8.32
C GLY A 129 -10.12 1.61 8.69
N LYS A 130 -10.03 0.35 9.07
CA LYS A 130 -11.20 -0.46 9.43
C LYS A 130 -11.99 0.14 10.58
N LYS A 131 -11.30 0.76 11.54
CA LYS A 131 -11.95 1.43 12.67
C LYS A 131 -12.86 2.57 12.22
N GLN A 132 -12.43 3.37 11.25
CA GLN A 132 -13.25 4.45 10.70
C GLN A 132 -14.41 3.92 9.90
N HIS A 133 -14.19 2.86 9.12
CA HIS A 133 -15.24 2.21 8.34
C HIS A 133 -16.32 1.63 9.25
N ASP A 134 -15.92 0.90 10.29
CA ASP A 134 -16.84 0.31 11.26
C ASP A 134 -17.61 1.39 12.02
N LYS A 135 -16.95 2.48 12.37
CA LYS A 135 -17.60 3.61 13.04
C LYS A 135 -18.67 4.26 12.16
N ARG A 136 -18.37 4.47 10.88
CA ARG A 136 -19.35 5.02 9.93
C ARG A 136 -20.54 4.11 9.73
N ALA A 137 -20.33 2.82 9.61
CA ALA A 137 -21.39 1.83 9.50
C ALA A 137 -22.26 1.83 10.76
N ALA A 138 -21.66 1.90 11.94
CA ALA A 138 -22.39 1.96 13.21
C ALA A 138 -23.22 3.24 13.34
N GLU A 139 -22.67 4.37 12.89
CA GLU A 139 -23.39 5.63 12.89
C GLU A 139 -24.60 5.61 11.95
N LYS A 140 -24.44 5.05 10.74
CA LYS A 140 -25.53 4.89 9.79
C LYS A 140 -26.64 4.00 10.34
N GLU A 141 -26.29 2.91 11.00
CA GLU A 141 -27.23 2.00 11.61
C GLU A 141 -28.00 2.67 12.75
N ARG A 142 -27.32 3.45 13.59
CA ARG A 142 -27.98 4.20 14.66
C ARG A 142 -28.94 5.24 14.13
N ASP A 143 -28.57 5.96 13.09
CA ASP A 143 -29.43 6.96 12.46
C ASP A 143 -30.65 6.32 11.83
N TRP A 144 -30.49 5.19 11.18
CA TRP A 144 -31.57 4.42 10.61
C TRP A 144 -32.57 3.96 11.68
N GLN A 145 -32.06 3.48 12.81
CA GLN A 145 -32.92 3.07 13.92
C GLN A 145 -33.66 4.24 14.56
N ARG A 146 -33.03 5.39 14.68
CA ARG A 146 -33.68 6.60 15.15
C ARG A 146 -34.83 7.01 14.23
N GLU A 147 -34.64 6.96 12.93
CA GLU A 147 -35.68 7.27 11.97
C GLU A 147 -36.84 6.27 12.05
N LYS A 148 -36.56 4.99 12.19
CA LYS A 148 -37.59 3.99 12.42
C LYS A 148 -38.44 4.30 13.66
N GLN A 149 -37.80 4.64 14.76
CA GLN A 149 -38.48 4.98 16.00
C GLN A 149 -39.38 6.21 15.84
N ARG A 150 -38.92 7.21 15.11
CA ARG A 150 -39.74 8.40 14.81
C ARG A 150 -40.96 8.05 13.98
N MET A 151 -40.79 7.18 12.99
CA MET A 151 -41.93 6.73 12.18
C MET A 151 -42.96 5.97 13.01
N PHE A 152 -42.52 5.11 13.92
CA PHE A 152 -43.41 4.38 14.81
C PHE A 152 -44.15 5.29 15.80
N LYS A 153 -43.50 6.35 16.27
CA LYS A 153 -44.14 7.31 17.19
C LYS A 153 -45.17 8.20 16.52
N ARG A 154 -45.11 8.36 15.18
CA ARG A 154 -46.08 9.16 14.43
C ARG A 154 -47.33 8.40 14.00
N SER A 155 -47.30 7.10 14.07
CA SER A 155 -48.44 6.27 13.77
C SER A 155 -49.19 5.93 15.06
#